data_f4b1c3f1a0fddaa16b8a8b03eef6a3b3
#
_entry.id   f4b1c3f1a0fddaa16b8a8b03eef6a3b3
#
_cell.length_a   1.000
_cell.length_b   1.000
_cell.length_c   1.000
_cell.angle_alpha   90.00
_cell.angle_beta   90.00
_cell.angle_gamma   90.00
#
_symmetry.space_group_name_H-M   'P 1'
#
loop_
_entity.id
_entity.type
_entity.pdbx_description
1 polymer ?
#
loop_
_entity_poly.entity_id
_entity_poly.type
_entity_poly.pdbx_seq_one_letter_code
_entity_poly.pdbx_strand_id
1 'polypeptide(L)'
;MIILRYLTREVLQTTAAVTTVLVAIIMSGRFIKYLSEAALGKFDPAVLFSIMYYRLPGFLELIFPLGFMVAILMAYGRLYADHEMTVLSSCGMSQSRLLAYTFVPGAIVATVVGMCSLWLTPLGLQKAEQIFEQQKNRSELDVVKPGRFQVSRTGEVVSY
;
A
#
# COMPACT_ATOMS: atom_id res chain seq x y z
N MET A 1 0.03 -29.26 17.55
CA MET A 1 0.23 -28.69 16.19
C MET A 1 -1.07 -28.16 15.54
N ILE A 2 -2.24 -28.68 15.92
CA ILE A 2 -3.54 -28.27 15.33
C ILE A 2 -3.86 -26.81 15.66
N ILE A 3 -3.71 -26.40 16.92
CA ILE A 3 -4.00 -25.04 17.42
C ILE A 3 -3.12 -23.98 16.74
N LEU A 4 -1.82 -24.25 16.59
CA LEU A 4 -0.90 -23.36 15.90
C LEU A 4 -1.34 -23.13 14.45
N ARG A 5 -1.71 -24.19 13.74
CA ARG A 5 -2.18 -24.09 12.34
C ARG A 5 -3.51 -23.36 12.23
N TYR A 6 -4.42 -23.60 13.16
CA TYR A 6 -5.70 -22.89 13.26
C TYR A 6 -5.49 -21.39 13.47
N LEU A 7 -4.73 -21.04 14.51
CA LEU A 7 -4.47 -19.65 14.86
C LEU A 7 -3.73 -18.89 13.74
N THR A 8 -2.70 -19.51 13.15
CA THR A 8 -1.95 -18.93 12.03
C THR A 8 -2.86 -18.68 10.83
N ARG A 9 -3.72 -19.64 10.49
CA ARG A 9 -4.67 -19.50 9.39
C ARG A 9 -5.67 -18.39 9.66
N GLU A 10 -6.22 -18.33 10.86
CA GLU A 10 -7.18 -17.32 11.27
C GLU A 10 -6.59 -15.91 11.19
N VAL A 11 -5.40 -15.70 11.77
CA VAL A 11 -4.71 -14.42 11.72
C VAL A 11 -4.35 -14.03 10.30
N LEU A 12 -3.85 -14.95 9.48
CA LEU A 12 -3.49 -14.65 8.08
C LEU A 12 -4.71 -14.34 7.22
N GLN A 13 -5.81 -15.06 7.38
CA GLN A 13 -7.06 -14.78 6.67
C GLN A 13 -7.62 -13.40 7.04
N THR A 14 -7.65 -13.09 8.33
CA THR A 14 -8.08 -11.77 8.81
C THR A 14 -7.13 -10.68 8.33
N THR A 15 -5.81 -10.92 8.33
CA THR A 15 -4.82 -9.99 7.77
C THR A 15 -5.09 -9.72 6.30
N ALA A 16 -5.31 -10.76 5.50
CA ALA A 16 -5.60 -10.61 4.07
C ALA A 16 -6.88 -9.82 3.83
N ALA A 17 -7.96 -10.12 4.59
CA ALA A 17 -9.22 -9.40 4.48
C ALA A 17 -9.08 -7.91 4.85
N VAL A 18 -8.50 -7.61 6.02
CA VAL A 18 -8.30 -6.23 6.49
C VAL A 18 -7.37 -5.46 5.53
N THR A 19 -6.27 -6.06 5.12
CA THR A 19 -5.33 -5.43 4.18
C THR A 19 -6.00 -5.12 2.85
N THR A 20 -6.82 -6.03 2.31
CA THR A 20 -7.57 -5.80 1.07
C THR A 20 -8.50 -4.61 1.18
N VAL A 21 -9.24 -4.50 2.28
CA VAL A 21 -10.14 -3.36 2.53
C VAL A 21 -9.36 -2.06 2.66
N LEU A 22 -8.26 -2.05 3.43
CA LEU A 22 -7.42 -0.86 3.58
C LEU A 22 -6.79 -0.42 2.26
N VAL A 23 -6.30 -1.36 1.46
CA VAL A 23 -5.76 -1.08 0.11
C VAL A 23 -6.85 -0.47 -0.77
N ALA A 24 -8.06 -1.02 -0.78
CA ALA A 24 -9.16 -0.49 -1.56
C ALA A 24 -9.50 0.96 -1.18
N ILE A 25 -9.57 1.28 0.12
CA ILE A 25 -9.84 2.62 0.63
C ILE A 25 -8.72 3.60 0.23
N ILE A 26 -7.47 3.23 0.47
CA ILE A 26 -6.32 4.09 0.18
C ILE A 26 -6.16 4.29 -1.33
N MET A 27 -6.35 3.24 -2.13
CA MET A 27 -6.30 3.32 -3.59
C MET A 27 -7.41 4.22 -4.15
N SER A 28 -8.62 4.16 -3.60
CA SER A 28 -9.72 5.06 -4.00
C SER A 28 -9.36 6.52 -3.76
N GLY A 29 -8.82 6.86 -2.59
CA GLY A 29 -8.36 8.22 -2.29
C GLY A 29 -7.23 8.70 -3.21
N ARG A 30 -6.27 7.82 -3.52
CA ARG A 30 -5.18 8.13 -4.46
C ARG A 30 -5.67 8.28 -5.88
N PHE A 31 -6.62 7.46 -6.29
CA PHE A 31 -7.23 7.56 -7.62
C PHE A 31 -7.86 8.94 -7.83
N ILE A 32 -8.66 9.41 -6.87
CA ILE A 32 -9.28 10.76 -6.93
C ILE A 32 -8.20 11.85 -7.04
N LYS A 33 -7.13 11.74 -6.26
CA LYS A 33 -6.02 12.70 -6.31
C LYS A 33 -5.34 12.72 -7.69
N TYR A 34 -4.98 11.57 -8.24
CA TYR A 34 -4.36 11.49 -9.55
C TYR A 34 -5.30 11.92 -10.68
N LEU A 35 -6.60 11.65 -10.56
CA LEU A 35 -7.60 12.12 -11.51
C LEU A 35 -7.71 13.66 -11.50
N SER A 36 -7.66 14.27 -10.32
CA SER A 36 -7.63 15.73 -10.18
C SER A 36 -6.37 16.34 -10.81
N GLU A 37 -5.22 15.72 -10.62
CA GLU A 37 -3.95 16.16 -11.23
C GLU A 37 -3.96 16.00 -12.77
N ALA A 38 -4.58 14.94 -13.28
CA ALA A 38 -4.80 14.76 -14.72
C ALA A 38 -5.76 15.79 -15.30
N ALA A 39 -6.82 16.13 -14.57
CA ALA A 39 -7.75 17.21 -14.98
C ALA A 39 -7.09 18.59 -15.05
N LEU A 40 -6.04 18.81 -14.25
CA LEU A 40 -5.20 20.01 -14.30
C LEU A 40 -4.16 19.98 -15.44
N GLY A 41 -4.17 18.95 -16.30
CA GLY A 41 -3.27 18.82 -17.44
C GLY A 41 -1.84 18.44 -17.11
N LYS A 42 -1.56 17.95 -15.88
CA LYS A 42 -0.20 17.57 -15.48
C LYS A 42 0.30 16.30 -16.16
N PHE A 43 -0.61 15.41 -16.57
CA PHE A 43 -0.32 14.18 -17.31
C PHE A 43 -1.57 13.60 -17.99
N ASP A 44 -1.35 12.71 -18.97
CA ASP A 44 -2.43 12.07 -19.71
C ASP A 44 -3.22 11.09 -18.82
N PRO A 45 -4.56 11.15 -18.77
CA PRO A 45 -5.39 10.19 -18.03
C PRO A 45 -5.13 8.72 -18.39
N ALA A 46 -4.69 8.43 -19.62
CA ALA A 46 -4.37 7.07 -20.05
C ALA A 46 -3.22 6.42 -19.27
N VAL A 47 -2.32 7.24 -18.71
CA VAL A 47 -1.14 6.76 -17.96
C VAL A 47 -1.43 6.55 -16.48
N LEU A 48 -2.58 7.01 -16.00
CA LEU A 48 -2.98 6.98 -14.60
C LEU A 48 -2.99 5.57 -14.01
N PHE A 49 -3.55 4.60 -14.74
CA PHE A 49 -3.56 3.20 -14.30
C PHE A 49 -2.17 2.61 -14.20
N SER A 50 -1.27 2.94 -15.12
CA SER A 50 0.12 2.48 -15.08
C SER A 50 0.86 3.02 -13.86
N ILE A 51 0.69 4.30 -13.56
CA ILE A 51 1.29 4.93 -12.38
C ILE A 51 0.78 4.28 -11.09
N MET A 52 -0.53 4.06 -10.98
CA MET A 52 -1.14 3.40 -9.83
C MET A 52 -0.61 1.98 -9.64
N TYR A 53 -0.50 1.21 -10.72
CA TYR A 53 0.02 -0.15 -10.68
C TYR A 53 1.47 -0.21 -10.19
N TYR A 54 2.35 0.64 -10.69
CA TYR A 54 3.75 0.67 -10.28
C TYR A 54 3.96 1.23 -8.86
N ARG A 55 3.06 2.05 -8.35
CA ARG A 55 3.10 2.56 -6.98
C ARG A 55 2.44 1.65 -5.94
N LEU A 56 1.66 0.66 -6.37
CA LEU A 56 0.96 -0.27 -5.49
C LEU A 56 1.87 -1.01 -4.50
N PRO A 57 3.07 -1.52 -4.87
CA PRO A 57 3.96 -2.16 -3.92
C PRO A 57 4.40 -1.25 -2.75
N GLY A 58 4.70 0.02 -3.03
CA GLY A 58 5.07 0.98 -1.97
C GLY A 58 3.94 1.26 -0.98
N PHE A 59 2.68 1.21 -1.42
CA PHE A 59 1.54 1.32 -0.52
C PHE A 59 1.32 0.05 0.29
N LEU A 60 1.51 -1.13 -0.32
CA LEU A 60 1.41 -2.40 0.38
C LEU A 60 2.40 -2.50 1.53
N GLU A 61 3.64 -2.05 1.33
CA GLU A 61 4.67 -2.01 2.36
C GLU A 61 4.21 -1.28 3.64
N LEU A 62 3.50 -0.17 3.48
CA LEU A 62 2.97 0.62 4.61
C LEU A 62 1.70 0.01 5.20
N ILE A 63 0.82 -0.53 4.36
CA ILE A 63 -0.50 -1.01 4.76
C ILE A 63 -0.43 -2.37 5.44
N PHE A 64 0.49 -3.27 5.01
CA PHE A 64 0.60 -4.61 5.56
C PHE A 64 0.85 -4.65 7.07
N PRO A 65 1.83 -3.91 7.64
CA PRO A 65 2.07 -3.92 9.08
C PRO A 65 0.86 -3.38 9.87
N LEU A 66 0.23 -2.33 9.35
CA LEU A 66 -0.97 -1.75 9.97
C LEU A 66 -2.14 -2.74 9.91
N GLY A 67 -2.38 -3.32 8.75
CA GLY A 67 -3.41 -4.34 8.55
C GLY A 67 -3.19 -5.57 9.41
N PHE A 68 -1.94 -6.00 9.59
CA PHE A 68 -1.58 -7.11 10.46
C PHE A 68 -1.87 -6.79 11.95
N MET A 69 -1.56 -5.58 12.41
CA MET A 69 -1.88 -5.16 13.77
C MET A 69 -3.39 -5.19 14.03
N VAL A 70 -4.18 -4.62 13.12
CA VAL A 70 -5.65 -4.64 13.21
C VAL A 70 -6.18 -6.07 13.15
N ALA A 71 -5.63 -6.91 12.27
CA ALA A 71 -6.02 -8.30 12.12
C ALA A 71 -5.77 -9.13 13.39
N ILE A 72 -4.64 -8.91 14.07
CA ILE A 72 -4.38 -9.54 15.37
C ILE A 72 -5.47 -9.15 16.38
N LEU A 73 -5.76 -7.85 16.50
CA LEU A 73 -6.79 -7.38 17.42
C LEU A 73 -8.15 -7.99 17.11
N MET A 74 -8.54 -8.08 15.85
CA MET A 74 -9.81 -8.68 15.43
C MET A 74 -9.85 -10.20 15.66
N ALA A 75 -8.78 -10.92 15.27
CA ALA A 75 -8.70 -12.37 15.43
C ALA A 75 -8.76 -12.76 16.91
N TYR A 76 -7.96 -12.10 17.74
CA TYR A 76 -8.00 -12.37 19.19
C TYR A 76 -9.30 -11.90 19.85
N GLY A 77 -9.83 -10.74 19.44
CA GLY A 77 -11.12 -10.25 19.92
C GLY A 77 -12.24 -11.26 19.65
N ARG A 78 -12.23 -11.90 18.47
CA ARG A 78 -13.18 -12.96 18.13
C ARG A 78 -12.99 -14.22 18.98
N LEU A 79 -11.73 -14.67 19.16
CA LEU A 79 -11.45 -15.82 20.03
C LEU A 79 -11.93 -15.59 21.48
N TYR A 80 -11.86 -14.37 21.99
CA TYR A 80 -12.39 -14.00 23.30
C TYR A 80 -13.92 -13.96 23.30
N ALA A 81 -14.54 -13.38 22.28
CA ALA A 81 -16.00 -13.29 22.17
C ALA A 81 -16.66 -14.67 22.04
N ASP A 82 -16.05 -15.58 21.31
CA ASP A 82 -16.52 -16.95 21.11
C ASP A 82 -16.15 -17.90 22.27
N HIS A 83 -15.57 -17.36 23.38
CA HIS A 83 -15.11 -18.12 24.55
C HIS A 83 -14.03 -19.19 24.26
N GLU A 84 -13.51 -19.25 23.04
CA GLU A 84 -12.44 -20.20 22.67
C GLU A 84 -11.17 -20.00 23.49
N MET A 85 -10.87 -18.76 23.89
CA MET A 85 -9.73 -18.43 24.73
C MET A 85 -9.84 -19.03 26.11
N THR A 86 -11.05 -19.06 26.69
CA THR A 86 -11.33 -19.68 27.99
C THR A 86 -11.11 -21.19 27.93
N VAL A 87 -11.55 -21.84 26.85
CA VAL A 87 -11.35 -23.25 26.60
C VAL A 87 -9.86 -23.59 26.47
N LEU A 88 -9.12 -22.80 25.72
CA LEU A 88 -7.66 -22.97 25.52
C LEU A 88 -6.90 -22.84 26.85
N SER A 89 -7.26 -21.87 27.70
CA SER A 89 -6.65 -21.69 29.01
C SER A 89 -6.98 -22.84 29.97
N SER A 90 -8.20 -23.35 29.94
CA SER A 90 -8.63 -24.51 30.74
C SER A 90 -7.93 -25.80 30.32
N CYS A 91 -7.53 -25.90 29.04
CA CYS A 91 -6.70 -27.00 28.53
C CYS A 91 -5.20 -26.85 28.89
N GLY A 92 -4.82 -25.89 29.73
CA GLY A 92 -3.45 -25.69 30.20
C GLY A 92 -2.54 -24.91 29.23
N MET A 93 -3.12 -24.17 28.29
CA MET A 93 -2.36 -23.33 27.38
C MET A 93 -1.96 -22.02 28.06
N SER A 94 -0.65 -21.77 28.22
CA SER A 94 -0.15 -20.52 28.79
C SER A 94 -0.21 -19.38 27.78
N GLN A 95 -0.41 -18.15 28.26
CA GLN A 95 -0.40 -16.94 27.43
C GLN A 95 0.91 -16.78 26.66
N SER A 96 2.04 -17.19 27.23
CA SER A 96 3.34 -17.15 26.57
C SER A 96 3.42 -18.07 25.35
N ARG A 97 2.78 -19.24 25.39
CA ARG A 97 2.67 -20.13 24.23
C ARG A 97 1.80 -19.54 23.14
N LEU A 98 0.74 -18.88 23.52
CA LEU A 98 -0.16 -18.20 22.58
C LEU A 98 0.58 -17.09 21.82
N LEU A 99 1.34 -16.26 22.55
CA LEU A 99 2.20 -15.24 21.96
C LEU A 99 3.24 -15.85 21.01
N ALA A 100 3.89 -16.94 21.40
CA ALA A 100 4.84 -17.65 20.55
C ALA A 100 4.19 -18.16 19.25
N TYR A 101 2.94 -18.59 19.30
CA TYR A 101 2.20 -19.01 18.10
C TYR A 101 1.83 -17.84 17.18
N THR A 102 1.60 -16.65 17.74
CA THR A 102 1.37 -15.42 16.95
C THR A 102 2.64 -14.93 16.24
N PHE A 103 3.80 -15.30 16.74
CA PHE A 103 5.08 -14.97 16.09
C PHE A 103 5.21 -15.62 14.71
N VAL A 104 4.59 -16.78 14.49
CA VAL A 104 4.64 -17.50 13.20
C VAL A 104 3.98 -16.69 12.08
N PRO A 105 2.69 -16.28 12.17
CA PRO A 105 2.09 -15.42 11.15
C PRO A 105 2.79 -14.06 11.05
N GLY A 106 3.30 -13.53 12.17
CA GLY A 106 4.10 -12.31 12.17
C GLY A 106 5.38 -12.43 11.34
N ALA A 107 6.12 -13.52 11.47
CA ALA A 107 7.31 -13.79 10.66
C ALA A 107 6.98 -13.93 9.17
N ILE A 108 5.87 -14.56 8.83
CA ILE A 108 5.40 -14.68 7.44
C ILE A 108 5.11 -13.30 6.86
N VAL A 109 4.33 -12.47 7.57
CA VAL A 109 4.01 -11.11 7.12
C VAL A 109 5.26 -10.25 7.01
N ALA A 110 6.17 -10.31 8.00
CA ALA A 110 7.44 -9.57 7.97
C ALA A 110 8.30 -9.97 6.75
N THR A 111 8.35 -11.26 6.42
CA THR A 111 9.08 -11.75 5.23
C THR A 111 8.46 -11.22 3.95
N VAL A 112 7.14 -11.26 3.82
CA VAL A 112 6.42 -10.73 2.65
C VAL A 112 6.65 -9.23 2.49
N VAL A 113 6.50 -8.46 3.57
CA VAL A 113 6.76 -7.01 3.57
C VAL A 113 8.22 -6.71 3.21
N GLY A 114 9.17 -7.44 3.79
CA GLY A 114 10.60 -7.29 3.49
C GLY A 114 10.92 -7.58 2.03
N MET A 115 10.35 -8.61 1.42
CA MET A 115 10.52 -8.89 0.00
C MET A 115 9.90 -7.79 -0.88
N CYS A 116 8.71 -7.30 -0.53
CA CYS A 116 8.08 -6.19 -1.23
C CYS A 116 8.93 -4.92 -1.14
N SER A 117 9.42 -4.58 0.06
CA SER A 117 10.23 -3.39 0.31
C SER A 117 11.57 -3.41 -0.45
N LEU A 118 12.26 -4.54 -0.43
CA LEU A 118 13.60 -4.63 -1.02
C LEU A 118 13.59 -4.77 -2.55
N TRP A 119 12.58 -5.41 -3.13
CA TRP A 119 12.56 -5.76 -4.56
C TRP A 119 11.48 -5.03 -5.35
N LEU A 120 10.24 -5.03 -4.88
CA LEU A 120 9.13 -4.48 -5.65
C LEU A 120 9.05 -2.95 -5.55
N THR A 121 9.28 -2.38 -4.37
CA THR A 121 9.15 -0.94 -4.14
C THR A 121 10.16 -0.12 -4.96
N PRO A 122 11.48 -0.42 -4.98
CA PRO A 122 12.42 0.37 -5.76
C PRO A 122 12.19 0.25 -7.28
N LEU A 123 11.81 -0.94 -7.77
CA LEU A 123 11.49 -1.14 -9.18
C LEU A 123 10.22 -0.40 -9.60
N GLY A 124 9.21 -0.39 -8.73
CA GLY A 124 7.94 0.31 -8.96
C GLY A 124 8.11 1.83 -8.96
N LEU A 125 8.88 2.37 -8.01
CA LEU A 125 9.15 3.81 -7.91
C LEU A 125 9.93 4.33 -9.11
N GLN A 126 11.02 3.67 -9.50
CA GLN A 126 11.81 4.07 -10.66
C GLN A 126 10.98 4.14 -11.95
N LYS A 127 10.12 3.14 -12.20
CA LYS A 127 9.22 3.15 -13.37
C LYS A 127 8.15 4.22 -13.28
N ALA A 128 7.57 4.42 -12.11
CA ALA A 128 6.59 5.47 -11.91
C ALA A 128 7.19 6.86 -12.13
N GLU A 129 8.40 7.13 -11.62
CA GLU A 129 9.12 8.39 -11.81
C GLU A 129 9.48 8.62 -13.27
N GLN A 130 9.98 7.61 -13.99
CA GLN A 130 10.25 7.72 -15.43
C GLN A 130 8.99 8.09 -16.22
N ILE A 131 7.84 7.51 -15.89
CA ILE A 131 6.58 7.85 -16.53
C ILE A 131 6.18 9.31 -16.22
N PHE A 132 6.33 9.76 -14.98
CA PHE A 132 6.05 11.14 -14.59
C PHE A 132 6.97 12.14 -15.31
N GLU A 133 8.28 11.88 -15.38
CA GLU A 133 9.22 12.74 -16.08
C GLU A 133 8.95 12.81 -17.58
N GLN A 134 8.66 11.69 -18.23
CA GLN A 134 8.28 11.66 -19.64
C GLN A 134 7.02 12.48 -19.93
N GLN A 135 6.03 12.43 -19.06
CA GLN A 135 4.80 13.20 -19.20
C GLN A 135 5.02 14.68 -18.94
N LYS A 136 5.82 15.03 -17.95
CA LYS A 136 6.18 16.41 -17.64
C LYS A 136 6.90 17.07 -18.82
N ASN A 137 7.88 16.39 -19.40
CA ASN A 137 8.62 16.88 -20.56
C ASN A 137 7.71 17.04 -21.81
N ARG A 138 6.74 16.15 -21.99
CA ARG A 138 5.73 16.30 -23.08
C ARG A 138 4.82 17.50 -22.83
N SER A 139 4.36 17.70 -21.61
CA SER A 139 3.52 18.84 -21.25
C SER A 139 4.26 20.17 -21.39
N GLU A 140 5.54 20.25 -21.07
CA GLU A 140 6.37 21.44 -21.27
C GLU A 140 6.59 21.73 -22.76
N LEU A 141 6.75 20.72 -23.60
CA LEU A 141 6.90 20.89 -25.06
C LEU A 141 5.58 21.29 -25.75
N ASP A 142 4.45 20.81 -25.25
CA ASP A 142 3.11 21.20 -25.77
C ASP A 142 2.73 22.65 -25.38
N VAL A 143 3.30 23.17 -24.30
CA VAL A 143 3.09 24.56 -23.85
C VAL A 143 3.93 25.54 -24.65
N VAL A 144 5.03 25.09 -25.27
CA VAL A 144 5.85 25.90 -26.20
C VAL A 144 5.18 25.92 -27.58
N LYS A 145 3.96 26.48 -27.67
CA LYS A 145 3.42 26.88 -28.97
C LYS A 145 4.06 28.19 -29.39
N PRO A 146 4.64 28.27 -30.61
CA PRO A 146 5.20 29.52 -31.11
C PRO A 146 4.11 30.61 -31.17
N GLY A 147 4.31 31.70 -30.44
CA GLY A 147 3.43 32.88 -30.50
C GLY A 147 2.73 33.31 -29.23
N ARG A 148 3.04 32.74 -28.06
CA ARG A 148 2.56 33.30 -26.75
C ARG A 148 3.73 33.71 -25.87
N PHE A 149 3.73 34.97 -25.44
CA PHE A 149 4.66 35.48 -24.44
C PHE A 149 4.43 34.76 -23.12
N GLN A 150 5.44 34.06 -22.60
CA GLN A 150 5.42 33.52 -21.24
C GLN A 150 6.35 34.35 -20.37
N VAL A 151 5.80 34.87 -19.29
CA VAL A 151 6.57 35.48 -18.22
C VAL A 151 7.18 34.35 -17.39
N SER A 152 8.47 34.10 -17.58
CA SER A 152 9.22 33.20 -16.70
C SER A 152 9.20 33.75 -15.28
N ARG A 153 9.14 32.87 -14.29
CA ARG A 153 9.12 33.20 -12.85
C ARG A 153 10.32 34.05 -12.38
N THR A 154 11.28 34.28 -13.27
CA THR A 154 12.50 35.06 -13.00
C THR A 154 12.47 36.45 -13.65
N GLY A 155 11.34 36.88 -14.24
CA GLY A 155 11.18 38.27 -14.74
C GLY A 155 11.90 38.60 -16.06
N GLU A 156 12.49 37.62 -16.76
CA GLU A 156 13.09 37.82 -18.07
C GLU A 156 12.13 37.38 -19.18
N VAL A 157 11.81 38.32 -20.07
CA VAL A 157 10.99 38.10 -21.26
C VAL A 157 11.92 37.60 -22.37
N VAL A 158 11.86 36.33 -22.74
CA VAL A 158 12.61 35.80 -23.88
C VAL A 158 11.63 35.70 -25.06
N SER A 159 11.90 36.48 -26.10
CA SER A 159 11.24 36.39 -27.40
C SER A 159 12.08 35.55 -28.37
N TYR A 160 11.50 34.49 -28.90
CA TYR A 160 12.00 33.82 -30.09
C TYR A 160 11.01 33.95 -31.23
#